data_1a8c8893421b67e9a4fd172ce7aa1b68
#
_entry.id   1a8c8893421b67e9a4fd172ce7aa1b68
#
_cell.length_a   1.000
_cell.length_b   1.000
_cell.length_c   1.000
_cell.angle_alpha   90.00
_cell.angle_beta   90.00
_cell.angle_gamma   90.00
#
_symmetry.space_group_name_H-M   'P 1'
#
loop_
_entity.id
_entity.type
_entity.pdbx_description
1 polymer ?
#
loop_
_entity_poly.entity_id
_entity_poly.type
_entity_poly.pdbx_seq_one_letter_code
_entity_poly.pdbx_strand_id
1 'polypeptide(L)'
;MLEAYFLDLGWLLFALFFGVAMGSLTGLIPGFHVNNVALILLALSPVFLSWGIPLSAVAAIIVSTGTVHTFLNYIPSALLGAPDGDTALSLLPGHRMLLSGNAPRGVAWSARGSQLGLFLSLPLIIVARICLLYTSDAADDDHC
;
A
#
# COMPACT_ATOMS: atom_id res chain seq x y z
N MET A 1 19.78 21.88 12.13
CA MET A 1 19.68 20.44 11.89
C MET A 1 18.50 19.81 12.64
N LEU A 2 18.38 19.96 13.96
CA LEU A 2 17.27 19.36 14.75
C LEU A 2 15.90 19.84 14.26
N GLU A 3 15.71 21.12 13.99
CA GLU A 3 14.43 21.68 13.51
C GLU A 3 14.01 21.11 12.16
N ALA A 4 14.94 20.85 11.25
CA ALA A 4 14.64 20.23 9.97
C ALA A 4 14.12 18.78 10.16
N TYR A 5 14.73 18.01 11.07
CA TYR A 5 14.26 16.67 11.39
C TYR A 5 12.85 16.65 12.00
N PHE A 6 12.52 17.62 12.86
CA PHE A 6 11.16 17.70 13.44
C PHE A 6 10.10 18.07 12.39
N LEU A 7 10.43 18.96 11.46
CA LEU A 7 9.53 19.31 10.35
C LEU A 7 9.32 18.12 9.42
N ASP A 8 10.38 17.39 9.07
CA ASP A 8 10.29 16.20 8.24
C ASP A 8 9.47 15.09 8.93
N LEU A 9 9.67 14.88 10.23
CA LEU A 9 8.89 13.93 11.01
C LEU A 9 7.41 14.32 11.08
N GLY A 10 7.12 15.62 11.24
CA GLY A 10 5.75 16.15 11.22
C GLY A 10 5.06 15.87 9.89
N TRP A 11 5.73 16.12 8.77
CA TRP A 11 5.21 15.82 7.44
C TRP A 11 4.99 14.33 7.22
N LEU A 12 5.89 13.48 7.69
CA LEU A 12 5.76 12.02 7.58
C LEU A 12 4.57 11.49 8.40
N LEU A 13 4.40 11.97 9.63
CA LEU A 13 3.26 11.58 10.45
C LEU A 13 1.93 12.03 9.84
N PHE A 14 1.85 13.27 9.38
CA PHE A 14 0.68 13.77 8.65
C PHE A 14 0.39 12.92 7.42
N ALA A 15 1.42 12.63 6.63
CA ALA A 15 1.32 11.82 5.42
C ALA A 15 0.81 10.39 5.70
N LEU A 16 1.30 9.76 6.77
CA LEU A 16 0.84 8.45 7.21
C LEU A 16 -0.64 8.46 7.60
N PHE A 17 -1.06 9.41 8.43
CA PHE A 17 -2.47 9.53 8.83
C PHE A 17 -3.39 9.80 7.63
N PHE A 18 -2.99 10.72 6.76
CA PHE A 18 -3.75 11.04 5.56
C PHE A 18 -3.84 9.84 4.61
N GLY A 19 -2.73 9.13 4.40
CA GLY A 19 -2.70 7.92 3.57
C GLY A 19 -3.53 6.78 4.15
N VAL A 20 -3.52 6.59 5.48
CA VAL A 20 -4.40 5.62 6.15
C VAL A 20 -5.87 5.96 5.92
N ALA A 21 -6.26 7.22 6.06
CA ALA A 21 -7.63 7.66 5.81
C ALA A 21 -8.05 7.45 4.35
N MET A 22 -7.21 7.86 3.40
CA MET A 22 -7.44 7.66 1.97
C MET A 22 -7.49 6.18 1.58
N GLY A 23 -6.58 5.37 2.10
CA GLY A 23 -6.55 3.93 1.87
C GLY A 23 -7.77 3.22 2.45
N SER A 24 -8.27 3.69 3.60
CA SER A 24 -9.49 3.16 4.20
C SER A 24 -10.72 3.49 3.36
N LEU A 25 -10.84 4.71 2.88
CA LEU A 25 -11.94 5.11 2.01
C LEU A 25 -11.92 4.34 0.69
N THR A 26 -10.78 4.33 0.01
CA THR A 26 -10.65 3.68 -1.30
C THR A 26 -10.75 2.15 -1.21
N GLY A 27 -10.24 1.54 -0.14
CA GLY A 27 -10.30 0.08 0.06
C GLY A 27 -11.69 -0.43 0.43
N LEU A 28 -12.56 0.40 1.03
CA LEU A 28 -13.93 0.01 1.37
C LEU A 28 -14.94 0.30 0.24
N ILE A 29 -14.59 1.11 -0.75
CA ILE A 29 -15.44 1.41 -1.89
C ILE A 29 -15.05 0.46 -3.05
N PRO A 30 -15.92 -0.50 -3.43
CA PRO A 30 -15.62 -1.43 -4.51
C PRO A 30 -15.45 -0.70 -5.85
N GLY A 31 -14.47 -1.16 -6.65
CA GLY A 31 -14.18 -0.57 -7.97
C GLY A 31 -13.23 0.62 -7.94
N PHE A 32 -12.74 1.01 -6.78
CA PHE A 32 -11.69 2.03 -6.69
C PHE A 32 -10.31 1.36 -6.73
N HIS A 33 -9.54 1.61 -7.78
CA HIS A 33 -8.18 1.09 -7.90
C HIS A 33 -7.17 2.04 -7.26
N VAL A 34 -6.40 1.53 -6.31
CA VAL A 34 -5.35 2.31 -5.63
C VAL A 34 -4.31 2.87 -6.60
N ASN A 35 -4.05 2.19 -7.71
CA ASN A 35 -3.12 2.65 -8.75
C ASN A 35 -3.55 3.99 -9.35
N ASN A 36 -4.86 4.22 -9.53
CA ASN A 36 -5.36 5.50 -10.02
C ASN A 36 -5.09 6.64 -9.02
N VAL A 37 -5.28 6.36 -7.73
CA VAL A 37 -4.96 7.32 -6.66
C VAL A 37 -3.47 7.63 -6.64
N ALA A 38 -2.62 6.62 -6.75
CA ALA A 38 -1.17 6.78 -6.79
C ALA A 38 -0.73 7.62 -8.01
N LEU A 39 -1.29 7.36 -9.19
CA LEU A 39 -1.00 8.13 -10.40
C LEU A 39 -1.44 9.60 -10.29
N ILE A 40 -2.61 9.86 -9.71
CA ILE A 40 -3.11 11.22 -9.48
C ILE A 40 -2.18 11.96 -8.50
N LEU A 41 -1.81 11.34 -7.38
CA LEU A 41 -0.90 11.93 -6.40
C LEU A 41 0.49 12.19 -6.99
N LEU A 42 0.98 11.27 -7.83
CA LEU A 42 2.25 11.44 -8.54
C LEU A 42 2.18 12.60 -9.54
N ALA A 43 1.10 12.70 -10.32
CA ALA A 43 0.89 13.78 -11.27
C ALA A 43 0.76 15.16 -10.59
N LEU A 44 0.17 15.19 -9.38
CA LEU A 44 0.03 16.40 -8.58
C LEU A 44 1.27 16.72 -7.73
N SER A 45 2.30 15.86 -7.73
CA SER A 45 3.50 16.07 -6.92
C SER A 45 4.20 17.42 -7.15
N PRO A 46 4.28 17.99 -8.38
CA PRO A 46 4.86 19.33 -8.57
C PRO A 46 4.06 20.43 -7.87
N VAL A 47 2.73 20.29 -7.81
CA VAL A 47 1.85 21.23 -7.08
C VAL A 47 2.09 21.15 -5.60
N PHE A 48 2.18 19.96 -5.03
CA PHE A 48 2.49 19.74 -3.61
C PHE A 48 3.84 20.30 -3.23
N LEU A 49 4.86 20.10 -4.07
CA LEU A 49 6.17 20.69 -3.88
C LEU A 49 6.14 22.23 -3.88
N SER A 50 5.31 22.84 -4.75
CA SER A 50 5.13 24.31 -4.75
C SER A 50 4.49 24.86 -3.48
N TRP A 51 3.72 24.01 -2.77
CA TRP A 51 3.13 24.33 -1.46
C TRP A 51 4.05 24.02 -0.28
N GLY A 52 5.29 23.60 -0.56
CA GLY A 52 6.28 23.26 0.48
C GLY A 52 6.11 21.85 1.08
N ILE A 53 5.27 20.99 0.48
CA ILE A 53 5.13 19.60 0.92
C ILE A 53 6.31 18.80 0.35
N PRO A 54 7.14 18.16 1.19
CA PRO A 54 8.30 17.43 0.69
C PRO A 54 7.89 16.17 -0.08
N LEU A 55 8.70 15.79 -1.06
CA LEU A 55 8.45 14.61 -1.90
C LEU A 55 8.36 13.31 -1.07
N SER A 56 9.10 13.24 0.03
CA SER A 56 9.03 12.13 1.00
C SER A 56 7.64 11.96 1.61
N ALA A 57 6.94 13.07 1.89
CA ALA A 57 5.56 13.04 2.39
C ALA A 57 4.59 12.54 1.32
N VAL A 58 4.74 12.99 0.07
CA VAL A 58 3.91 12.48 -1.05
C VAL A 58 4.11 10.98 -1.25
N ALA A 59 5.38 10.53 -1.23
CA ALA A 59 5.70 9.11 -1.31
C ALA A 59 5.10 8.31 -0.14
N ALA A 60 5.17 8.84 1.08
CA ALA A 60 4.58 8.22 2.27
C ALA A 60 3.05 8.13 2.18
N ILE A 61 2.36 9.15 1.61
CA ILE A 61 0.91 9.09 1.35
C ILE A 61 0.59 7.95 0.38
N ILE A 62 1.32 7.84 -0.73
CA ILE A 62 1.09 6.81 -1.74
C ILE A 62 1.27 5.42 -1.14
N VAL A 63 2.37 5.18 -0.44
CA VAL A 63 2.69 3.88 0.16
C VAL A 63 1.69 3.49 1.25
N SER A 64 1.36 4.42 2.16
CA SER A 64 0.40 4.15 3.22
C SER A 64 -1.02 3.94 2.68
N THR A 65 -1.45 4.72 1.69
CA THR A 65 -2.73 4.52 0.98
C THR A 65 -2.78 3.13 0.35
N GLY A 66 -1.76 2.74 -0.39
CA GLY A 66 -1.68 1.43 -1.06
C GLY A 66 -1.71 0.28 -0.07
N THR A 67 -0.93 0.38 1.00
CA THR A 67 -0.90 -0.64 2.04
C THR A 67 -2.27 -0.84 2.68
N VAL A 68 -2.90 0.23 3.16
CA VAL A 68 -4.20 0.14 3.85
C VAL A 68 -5.30 -0.30 2.90
N HIS A 69 -5.31 0.22 1.67
CA HIS A 69 -6.26 -0.19 0.62
C HIS A 69 -6.21 -1.71 0.41
N THR A 70 -5.02 -2.27 0.22
CA THR A 70 -4.84 -3.71 -0.03
C THR A 70 -5.37 -4.57 1.11
N PHE A 71 -5.23 -4.13 2.36
CA PHE A 71 -5.81 -4.84 3.51
C PHE A 71 -7.33 -4.76 3.56
N LEU A 72 -7.92 -3.61 3.25
CA LEU A 72 -9.36 -3.37 3.41
C LEU A 72 -10.19 -3.79 2.20
N ASN A 73 -9.61 -3.79 1.00
CA ASN A 73 -10.28 -4.16 -0.25
C ASN A 73 -10.83 -5.60 -0.25
N TYR A 74 -10.25 -6.49 0.56
CA TYR A 74 -10.78 -7.83 0.76
C TYR A 74 -12.19 -7.83 1.34
N ILE A 75 -12.55 -6.86 2.19
CA ILE A 75 -13.86 -6.80 2.86
C ILE A 75 -15.00 -6.65 1.85
N PRO A 76 -15.06 -5.61 1.02
CA PRO A 76 -16.13 -5.50 0.02
C PRO A 76 -16.05 -6.61 -1.03
N SER A 77 -14.86 -7.06 -1.41
CA SER A 77 -14.70 -8.16 -2.36
C SER A 77 -15.34 -9.46 -1.84
N ALA A 78 -15.09 -9.81 -0.57
CA ALA A 78 -15.62 -11.03 0.03
C ALA A 78 -17.11 -10.93 0.37
N LEU A 79 -17.58 -9.76 0.85
CA LEU A 79 -18.97 -9.58 1.31
C LEU A 79 -19.95 -9.27 0.17
N LEU A 80 -19.54 -8.48 -0.82
CA LEU A 80 -20.39 -8.05 -1.93
C LEU A 80 -20.18 -8.89 -3.19
N GLY A 81 -19.17 -9.77 -3.22
CA GLY A 81 -18.83 -10.55 -4.41
C GLY A 81 -18.32 -9.68 -5.58
N ALA A 82 -17.72 -8.55 -5.30
CA ALA A 82 -17.15 -7.64 -6.27
C ALA A 82 -15.60 -7.70 -6.21
N PRO A 83 -14.97 -8.73 -6.82
CA PRO A 83 -13.54 -8.92 -6.74
C PRO A 83 -12.81 -7.86 -7.58
N ASP A 84 -11.75 -7.31 -7.01
CA ASP A 84 -10.68 -6.68 -7.78
C ASP A 84 -9.75 -7.74 -8.34
N GLY A 85 -8.97 -7.41 -9.36
CA GLY A 85 -8.00 -8.34 -9.96
C GLY A 85 -7.10 -9.00 -8.94
N ASP A 86 -6.66 -8.24 -7.93
CA ASP A 86 -5.76 -8.69 -6.87
C ASP A 86 -6.42 -9.62 -5.86
N THR A 87 -7.75 -9.55 -5.69
CA THR A 87 -8.50 -10.36 -4.72
C THR A 87 -9.22 -11.56 -5.34
N ALA A 88 -9.24 -11.68 -6.66
CA ALA A 88 -10.02 -12.68 -7.39
C ALA A 88 -9.77 -14.12 -6.92
N LEU A 89 -8.52 -14.49 -6.66
CA LEU A 89 -8.16 -15.85 -6.22
C LEU A 89 -8.54 -16.13 -4.76
N SER A 90 -8.54 -15.12 -3.91
CA SER A 90 -8.90 -15.23 -2.49
C SER A 90 -10.40 -15.18 -2.23
N LEU A 91 -11.19 -14.81 -3.25
CA LEU A 91 -12.63 -14.65 -3.15
C LEU A 91 -13.37 -15.96 -2.86
N LEU A 92 -12.98 -17.04 -3.54
CA LEU A 92 -13.69 -18.33 -3.44
C LEU A 92 -13.79 -18.87 -2.00
N PRO A 93 -12.69 -18.95 -1.21
CA PRO A 93 -12.79 -19.37 0.18
C PRO A 93 -13.54 -18.35 1.05
N GLY A 94 -13.36 -17.06 0.83
CA GLY A 94 -14.06 -15.99 1.53
C GLY A 94 -15.57 -16.02 1.29
N HIS A 95 -16.01 -16.22 0.07
CA HIS A 95 -17.42 -16.32 -0.30
C HIS A 95 -18.09 -17.58 0.28
N ARG A 96 -17.40 -18.71 0.31
CA ARG A 96 -17.89 -19.91 1.01
C ARG A 96 -18.08 -19.67 2.50
N MET A 97 -17.18 -18.94 3.15
CA MET A 97 -17.31 -18.57 4.56
C MET A 97 -18.46 -17.60 4.79
N LEU A 98 -18.73 -16.69 3.85
CA LEU A 98 -19.90 -15.80 3.88
C LEU A 98 -21.20 -16.63 3.81
N LEU A 99 -21.32 -17.52 2.84
CA LEU A 99 -22.51 -18.38 2.65
C LEU A 99 -22.77 -19.32 3.83
N SER A 100 -21.71 -19.72 4.55
CA SER A 100 -21.82 -20.52 5.78
C SER A 100 -22.06 -19.69 7.06
N GLY A 101 -22.30 -18.37 6.94
CA GLY A 101 -22.52 -17.48 8.07
C GLY A 101 -21.25 -17.11 8.87
N ASN A 102 -20.07 -17.47 8.37
CA ASN A 102 -18.77 -17.26 9.03
C ASN A 102 -17.94 -16.12 8.40
N ALA A 103 -18.58 -15.14 7.77
CA ALA A 103 -17.90 -14.01 7.13
C ALA A 103 -16.86 -13.27 8.01
N PRO A 104 -17.14 -12.97 9.30
CA PRO A 104 -16.15 -12.31 10.14
C PRO A 104 -14.87 -13.13 10.34
N ARG A 105 -14.98 -14.46 10.36
CA ARG A 105 -13.83 -15.36 10.41
C ARG A 105 -13.00 -15.28 9.14
N GLY A 106 -13.64 -15.21 7.96
CA GLY A 106 -12.95 -15.05 6.68
C GLY A 106 -12.12 -13.78 6.64
N VAL A 107 -12.70 -12.66 7.05
CA VAL A 107 -11.99 -11.37 7.16
C VAL A 107 -10.83 -11.46 8.16
N ALA A 108 -11.04 -12.06 9.33
CA ALA A 108 -9.99 -12.21 10.33
C ALA A 108 -8.82 -13.09 9.85
N TRP A 109 -9.07 -14.17 9.11
CA TRP A 109 -8.03 -15.00 8.50
C TRP A 109 -7.25 -14.26 7.41
N SER A 110 -7.95 -13.50 6.55
CA SER A 110 -7.31 -12.66 5.55
C SER A 110 -6.40 -11.62 6.19
N ALA A 111 -6.88 -10.90 7.20
CA ALA A 111 -6.09 -9.92 7.93
C ALA A 111 -4.81 -10.52 8.56
N ARG A 112 -4.94 -11.70 9.19
CA ARG A 112 -3.78 -12.42 9.76
C ARG A 112 -2.79 -12.86 8.69
N GLY A 113 -3.29 -13.38 7.57
CA GLY A 113 -2.46 -13.75 6.43
C GLY A 113 -1.67 -12.56 5.87
N SER A 114 -2.33 -11.43 5.71
CA SER A 114 -1.70 -10.19 5.25
C SER A 114 -0.65 -9.67 6.25
N GLN A 115 -0.93 -9.73 7.56
CA GLN A 115 0.04 -9.38 8.59
C GLN A 115 1.29 -10.28 8.53
N LEU A 116 1.11 -11.59 8.42
CA LEU A 116 2.22 -12.53 8.26
C LEU A 116 3.01 -12.26 6.98
N GLY A 117 2.32 -12.00 5.86
CA GLY A 117 2.94 -11.62 4.60
C GLY A 117 3.80 -10.36 4.74
N LEU A 118 3.29 -9.34 5.44
CA LEU A 118 4.03 -8.12 5.70
C LEU A 118 5.31 -8.39 6.52
N PHE A 119 5.22 -9.16 7.62
CA PHE A 119 6.40 -9.50 8.41
C PHE A 119 7.42 -10.33 7.63
N LEU A 120 6.97 -11.25 6.79
CA LEU A 120 7.85 -12.06 5.94
C LEU A 120 8.48 -11.24 4.80
N SER A 121 7.82 -10.18 4.34
CA SER A 121 8.37 -9.31 3.29
C SER A 121 9.52 -8.41 3.76
N LEU A 122 9.58 -8.08 5.07
CA LEU A 122 10.63 -7.21 5.61
C LEU A 122 12.05 -7.75 5.34
N PRO A 123 12.40 -9.02 5.66
CA PRO A 123 13.72 -9.55 5.31
C PRO A 123 13.93 -9.66 3.79
N LEU A 124 12.88 -9.89 3.00
CA LEU A 124 12.99 -9.95 1.55
C LEU A 124 13.35 -8.59 0.93
N ILE A 125 12.95 -7.47 1.54
CA ILE A 125 13.35 -6.13 1.10
C ILE A 125 14.87 -5.96 1.17
N ILE A 126 15.50 -6.49 2.21
CA ILE A 126 16.96 -6.44 2.37
C ILE A 126 17.64 -7.23 1.25
N VAL A 127 17.15 -8.43 0.98
CA VAL A 127 17.67 -9.29 -0.10
C VAL A 127 17.47 -8.63 -1.47
N ALA A 128 16.29 -8.09 -1.73
CA ALA A 128 15.98 -7.39 -2.97
C ALA A 128 16.89 -6.16 -3.16
N ARG A 129 17.15 -5.40 -2.10
CA ARG A 129 18.04 -4.24 -2.15
C ARG A 129 19.49 -4.65 -2.52
N ILE A 130 20.00 -5.72 -1.93
CA ILE A 130 21.34 -6.23 -2.26
C ILE A 130 21.38 -6.69 -3.72
N CYS A 131 20.37 -7.41 -4.19
CA CYS A 131 20.26 -7.87 -5.57
C CYS A 131 20.22 -6.70 -6.56
N LEU A 132 19.41 -5.66 -6.27
CA LEU A 132 19.31 -4.47 -7.12
C LEU A 132 20.61 -3.66 -7.18
N LEU A 133 21.32 -3.54 -6.07
CA LEU A 133 22.64 -2.88 -6.05
C LEU A 133 23.63 -3.64 -6.91
N TYR A 134 23.67 -4.96 -6.80
CA TYR A 134 24.57 -5.79 -7.60
C TYR A 134 24.25 -5.71 -9.10
N THR A 135 22.98 -5.67 -9.49
CA THR A 135 22.58 -5.55 -10.91
C THR A 135 22.85 -4.14 -11.46
N SER A 136 22.78 -3.09 -10.63
CA SER A 136 23.13 -1.73 -11.03
C SER A 136 24.63 -1.60 -11.31
N ASP A 137 25.48 -2.12 -10.43
CA ASP A 137 26.93 -2.11 -10.62
C ASP A 137 27.34 -2.91 -11.88
N ALA A 138 26.70 -4.05 -12.13
CA ALA A 138 26.97 -4.84 -13.35
C ALA A 138 26.55 -4.11 -14.64
N ALA A 139 25.49 -3.30 -14.61
CA ALA A 139 25.06 -2.52 -15.76
C ALA A 139 25.98 -1.32 -16.07
N ASP A 140 26.64 -0.76 -15.04
CA ASP A 140 27.60 0.34 -15.21
C ASP A 140 28.97 -0.14 -15.72
N ASP A 141 29.34 -1.41 -15.46
CA ASP A 141 30.59 -2.02 -15.93
C ASP A 141 30.57 -2.41 -17.42
N ASP A 142 29.40 -2.54 -18.06
CA ASP A 142 29.26 -2.88 -19.48
C ASP A 142 29.47 -1.68 -20.44
N HIS A 143 29.88 -0.51 -19.95
CA HIS A 143 30.17 0.70 -20.70
C HIS A 143 31.69 0.97 -20.91
N CYS A 144 32.54 -0.05 -20.84
CA CYS A 144 33.96 0.04 -21.25
C CYS A 144 34.17 -0.50 -22.65
#